data_c8149a5d151c4fbe2b3bd576eda4fa78
#
_entry.id   c8149a5d151c4fbe2b3bd576eda4fa78
#
_cell.length_a   1.000
_cell.length_b   1.000
_cell.length_c   1.000
_cell.angle_alpha   90.00
_cell.angle_beta   90.00
_cell.angle_gamma   90.00
#
_symmetry.space_group_name_H-M   'P 1'
#
loop_
_entity.id
_entity.type
_entity.pdbx_description
1 polymer ?
#
loop_
_entity_poly.entity_id
_entity_poly.type
_entity_poly.pdbx_seq_one_letter_code
_entity_poly.pdbx_strand_id
1 'polypeptide(L)'
;MKKLDRDQIQMYKETAKKLTGNDRRSFQAKITKGYLGGNPWKAERVFGWCRRAVALGIRELETGYICYVEIHERGSKKTEDRLSNLEQDIKDIVEPQVHVDPKFKTPLRYTRVTARAVRRVLIDVKGYSDEELPTVRTISTILNRLGYTLKRVQKTKPHKKIKETDVIFGNVHEINKLADEDPETLRISVDSKAKVAIGNFSRGGKSRGREGKQAGDHDMNPEEKLVPFGILEVVCGLLMMVVGNSAETSDFIVDALQIWWDSRKDVYAHIKCLVINIDNGPSSASHRTQFIKRMTQFAEESGLDIHLVYYPPYHSKYNPIERCWGVLEEHWNGEVLNSVSKAIEWMKTMTWKGNQPIVHFLDKVYEKGIKVAKDEMKKYSGKIYKSTTIPRWNLAILGGPA
;
A
#
# COMPACT_ATOMS: atom_id res chain seq x y z
N MET A 1 20.83 17.68 -54.71
CA MET A 1 20.58 17.09 -53.38
C MET A 1 19.60 17.98 -52.64
N LYS A 2 18.46 17.44 -52.22
CA LYS A 2 17.48 18.19 -51.40
C LYS A 2 18.15 18.55 -50.06
N LYS A 3 18.13 19.86 -49.70
CA LYS A 3 18.67 20.33 -48.42
C LYS A 3 17.70 19.90 -47.29
N LEU A 4 18.22 19.26 -46.25
CA LEU A 4 17.47 18.94 -45.05
C LEU A 4 17.41 20.18 -44.14
N ASP A 5 16.24 20.52 -43.63
CA ASP A 5 16.08 21.48 -42.56
C ASP A 5 16.26 20.84 -41.16
N ARG A 6 16.28 21.68 -40.12
CA ARG A 6 16.51 21.20 -38.73
C ARG A 6 15.37 20.31 -38.24
N ASP A 7 14.14 20.61 -38.59
CA ASP A 7 12.96 19.90 -38.13
C ASP A 7 12.88 18.51 -38.77
N GLN A 8 13.22 18.41 -40.08
CA GLN A 8 13.33 17.12 -40.76
C GLN A 8 14.42 16.24 -40.16
N ILE A 9 15.56 16.82 -39.80
CA ILE A 9 16.66 16.06 -39.17
C ILE A 9 16.19 15.50 -37.82
N GLN A 10 15.51 16.32 -37.03
CA GLN A 10 15.01 15.88 -35.72
C GLN A 10 13.93 14.80 -35.87
N MET A 11 12.98 14.96 -36.75
CA MET A 11 11.94 14.00 -37.06
C MET A 11 12.54 12.64 -37.48
N TYR A 12 13.55 12.61 -38.36
CA TYR A 12 14.20 11.37 -38.78
C TYR A 12 14.98 10.71 -37.65
N LYS A 13 15.60 11.48 -36.75
CA LYS A 13 16.27 10.93 -35.54
C LYS A 13 15.27 10.25 -34.62
N GLU A 14 14.14 10.88 -34.39
CA GLU A 14 13.09 10.34 -33.52
C GLU A 14 12.43 9.09 -34.13
N THR A 15 12.14 9.12 -35.40
CA THR A 15 11.60 7.95 -36.12
C THR A 15 12.57 6.77 -36.06
N ALA A 16 13.86 7.02 -36.33
CA ALA A 16 14.86 5.96 -36.23
C ALA A 16 15.00 5.36 -34.82
N LYS A 17 14.74 6.13 -33.76
CA LYS A 17 14.75 5.60 -32.37
C LYS A 17 13.59 4.63 -32.09
N LYS A 18 12.46 4.81 -32.74
CA LYS A 18 11.27 3.95 -32.59
C LYS A 18 11.39 2.62 -33.33
N LEU A 19 12.26 2.54 -34.32
CA LEU A 19 12.50 1.36 -35.13
C LEU A 19 13.64 0.49 -34.56
N THR A 20 13.60 -0.81 -34.79
CA THR A 20 14.61 -1.76 -34.33
C THR A 20 15.11 -2.66 -35.48
N GLY A 21 16.24 -3.33 -35.29
CA GLY A 21 16.76 -4.35 -36.17
C GLY A 21 16.89 -3.90 -37.64
N ASN A 22 16.33 -4.68 -38.53
CA ASN A 22 16.34 -4.45 -39.98
C ASN A 22 15.54 -3.20 -40.37
N ASP A 23 14.37 -2.98 -39.77
CA ASP A 23 13.51 -1.82 -40.11
C ASP A 23 14.24 -0.50 -39.84
N ARG A 24 14.98 -0.43 -38.72
CA ARG A 24 15.82 0.74 -38.41
C ARG A 24 16.91 0.93 -39.45
N ARG A 25 17.62 -0.15 -39.84
CA ARG A 25 18.68 -0.06 -40.84
C ARG A 25 18.14 0.34 -42.21
N SER A 26 17.03 -0.27 -42.65
CA SER A 26 16.35 0.03 -43.90
C SER A 26 15.90 1.50 -43.96
N PHE A 27 15.28 2.01 -42.90
CA PHE A 27 14.89 3.40 -42.80
C PHE A 27 16.09 4.33 -42.88
N GLN A 28 17.12 4.11 -42.09
CA GLN A 28 18.35 4.89 -42.09
C GLN A 28 19.04 4.90 -43.47
N ALA A 29 19.07 3.77 -44.14
CA ALA A 29 19.65 3.61 -45.45
C ALA A 29 18.87 4.38 -46.52
N LYS A 30 17.52 4.29 -46.52
CA LYS A 30 16.65 5.02 -47.45
C LYS A 30 16.81 6.52 -47.31
N ILE A 31 16.84 7.06 -46.10
CA ILE A 31 17.07 8.48 -45.84
C ILE A 31 18.47 8.90 -46.32
N THR A 32 19.48 8.07 -46.02
CA THR A 32 20.86 8.37 -46.43
C THR A 32 21.02 8.36 -47.96
N LYS A 33 20.39 7.43 -48.68
CA LYS A 33 20.38 7.42 -50.15
C LYS A 33 19.64 8.64 -50.71
N GLY A 34 18.48 8.98 -50.18
CA GLY A 34 17.63 10.08 -50.69
C GLY A 34 18.21 11.47 -50.48
N TYR A 35 18.89 11.71 -49.35
CA TYR A 35 19.31 13.07 -48.99
C TYR A 35 20.81 13.27 -48.93
N LEU A 36 21.60 12.22 -48.67
CA LEU A 36 23.05 12.30 -48.43
C LEU A 36 23.89 11.55 -49.47
N GLY A 37 23.25 11.17 -50.63
CA GLY A 37 23.91 10.47 -51.72
C GLY A 37 24.46 9.09 -51.35
N GLY A 38 23.81 8.41 -50.41
CA GLY A 38 24.25 7.07 -49.94
C GLY A 38 25.52 7.06 -49.09
N ASN A 39 25.94 8.19 -48.54
CA ASN A 39 27.21 8.29 -47.79
C ASN A 39 27.00 8.09 -46.28
N PRO A 40 27.47 6.97 -45.68
CA PRO A 40 27.28 6.68 -44.28
C PRO A 40 28.01 7.66 -43.33
N TRP A 41 29.14 8.25 -43.75
CA TRP A 41 29.85 9.24 -42.96
C TRP A 41 29.07 10.56 -42.85
N LYS A 42 28.36 10.96 -43.90
CA LYS A 42 27.46 12.11 -43.84
C LYS A 42 26.27 11.83 -42.93
N ALA A 43 25.73 10.59 -42.93
CA ALA A 43 24.66 10.18 -42.04
C ALA A 43 25.06 10.25 -40.57
N GLU A 44 26.28 9.79 -40.24
CA GLU A 44 26.82 9.87 -38.88
C GLU A 44 26.94 11.34 -38.43
N ARG A 45 27.45 12.26 -39.30
CA ARG A 45 27.59 13.69 -38.98
C ARG A 45 26.24 14.40 -38.81
N VAL A 46 25.28 14.11 -39.65
CA VAL A 46 23.98 14.80 -39.65
C VAL A 46 23.02 14.24 -38.61
N PHE A 47 22.91 12.92 -38.52
CA PHE A 47 21.90 12.26 -37.70
C PHE A 47 22.48 11.62 -36.44
N GLY A 48 23.82 11.46 -36.34
CA GLY A 48 24.43 10.69 -35.25
C GLY A 48 24.20 9.17 -35.38
N TRP A 49 23.84 8.67 -36.55
CA TRP A 49 23.63 7.24 -36.77
C TRP A 49 24.93 6.49 -36.92
N CYS A 50 24.99 5.27 -36.41
CA CYS A 50 26.17 4.43 -36.57
C CYS A 50 26.42 4.12 -38.06
N ARG A 51 27.56 4.60 -38.59
CA ARG A 51 27.95 4.44 -39.99
C ARG A 51 27.94 2.98 -40.46
N ARG A 52 28.36 2.02 -39.60
CA ARG A 52 28.37 0.59 -39.92
C ARG A 52 26.94 0.06 -40.12
N ALA A 53 26.00 0.49 -39.27
CA ALA A 53 24.60 0.12 -39.40
C ALA A 53 23.95 0.70 -40.66
N VAL A 54 24.26 1.95 -41.00
CA VAL A 54 23.81 2.61 -42.23
C VAL A 54 24.39 1.91 -43.46
N ALA A 55 25.69 1.62 -43.49
CA ALA A 55 26.35 0.92 -44.58
C ALA A 55 25.77 -0.48 -44.80
N LEU A 56 25.49 -1.22 -43.73
CA LEU A 56 24.84 -2.53 -43.80
C LEU A 56 23.43 -2.39 -44.40
N GLY A 57 22.64 -1.43 -43.90
CA GLY A 57 21.30 -1.18 -44.44
C GLY A 57 21.27 -0.77 -45.91
N ILE A 58 22.29 -0.03 -46.37
CA ILE A 58 22.44 0.32 -47.80
C ILE A 58 22.72 -0.96 -48.62
N ARG A 59 23.62 -1.84 -48.15
CA ARG A 59 23.92 -3.10 -48.80
C ARG A 59 22.70 -4.01 -48.81
N GLU A 60 21.93 -4.09 -47.70
CA GLU A 60 20.69 -4.86 -47.65
C GLU A 60 19.66 -4.38 -48.68
N LEU A 61 19.56 -3.04 -48.89
CA LEU A 61 18.68 -2.46 -49.91
C LEU A 61 19.15 -2.70 -51.35
N GLU A 62 20.46 -2.81 -51.57
CA GLU A 62 21.05 -3.04 -52.89
C GLU A 62 21.04 -4.53 -53.30
N THR A 63 21.24 -5.41 -52.37
CA THR A 63 21.31 -6.88 -52.63
C THR A 63 19.96 -7.55 -52.46
N GLY A 64 19.01 -6.96 -51.74
CA GLY A 64 17.76 -7.60 -51.37
C GLY A 64 17.92 -8.66 -50.24
N TYR A 65 19.15 -8.92 -49.79
CA TYR A 65 19.41 -9.85 -48.70
C TYR A 65 19.43 -9.14 -47.37
N ILE A 66 18.61 -9.62 -46.41
CA ILE A 66 18.52 -9.05 -45.07
C ILE A 66 19.47 -9.81 -44.16
N CYS A 67 20.34 -9.06 -43.46
CA CYS A 67 21.19 -9.63 -42.41
C CYS A 67 20.36 -9.86 -41.16
N TYR A 68 19.89 -11.07 -40.96
CA TYR A 68 19.14 -11.46 -39.79
C TYR A 68 20.11 -11.62 -38.62
N VAL A 69 19.90 -10.82 -37.57
CA VAL A 69 20.62 -10.96 -36.32
C VAL A 69 19.64 -11.45 -35.30
N GLU A 70 19.66 -12.72 -34.99
CA GLU A 70 18.88 -13.30 -33.90
C GLU A 70 19.43 -12.79 -32.55
N ILE A 71 18.88 -11.69 -32.08
CA ILE A 71 19.25 -11.08 -30.80
C ILE A 71 18.95 -12.05 -29.66
N HIS A 72 17.94 -12.93 -29.84
CA HIS A 72 17.52 -13.91 -28.84
C HIS A 72 18.54 -15.02 -28.61
N GLU A 73 19.42 -15.30 -29.58
CA GLU A 73 20.50 -16.30 -29.43
C GLU A 73 21.78 -15.68 -28.82
N ARG A 74 21.84 -14.36 -28.63
CA ARG A 74 22.99 -13.70 -28.02
C ARG A 74 22.92 -13.85 -26.51
N GLY A 75 23.91 -14.48 -25.95
CA GLY A 75 24.09 -14.63 -24.51
C GLY A 75 24.44 -16.06 -24.11
N SER A 76 24.85 -16.25 -22.89
CA SER A 76 25.07 -17.57 -22.31
C SER A 76 23.71 -18.27 -22.11
N LYS A 77 23.61 -19.52 -22.55
CA LYS A 77 22.42 -20.36 -22.29
C LYS A 77 22.14 -20.42 -20.80
N LYS A 78 20.87 -20.40 -20.43
CA LYS A 78 20.49 -20.53 -19.03
C LYS A 78 20.96 -21.89 -18.48
N THR A 79 21.19 -21.94 -17.18
CA THR A 79 21.63 -23.19 -16.54
C THR A 79 20.58 -24.29 -16.68
N GLU A 80 19.30 -23.90 -16.61
CA GLU A 80 18.16 -24.80 -16.80
C GLU A 80 18.10 -25.39 -18.22
N ASP A 81 18.54 -24.63 -19.22
CA ASP A 81 18.62 -25.09 -20.61
C ASP A 81 19.76 -26.10 -20.81
N ARG A 82 20.77 -26.10 -19.93
CA ARG A 82 21.91 -27.04 -19.94
C ARG A 82 21.63 -28.34 -19.15
N LEU A 83 20.91 -28.18 -18.02
CA LEU A 83 20.52 -29.25 -17.12
C LEU A 83 19.01 -29.45 -17.26
N SER A 84 18.62 -30.28 -18.22
CA SER A 84 17.23 -30.46 -18.69
C SER A 84 16.23 -30.80 -17.60
N ASN A 85 16.65 -31.46 -16.53
CA ASN A 85 15.77 -31.86 -15.43
C ASN A 85 15.77 -30.85 -14.25
N LEU A 86 16.71 -29.91 -14.24
CA LEU A 86 16.92 -29.00 -13.07
C LEU A 86 15.68 -28.19 -12.72
N GLU A 87 14.96 -27.68 -13.71
CA GLU A 87 13.74 -26.91 -13.49
C GLU A 87 12.66 -27.74 -12.82
N GLN A 88 12.42 -28.96 -13.33
CA GLN A 88 11.41 -29.86 -12.76
C GLN A 88 11.80 -30.32 -11.37
N ASP A 89 13.06 -30.68 -11.15
CA ASP A 89 13.55 -31.10 -9.85
C ASP A 89 13.46 -30.00 -8.79
N ILE A 90 13.70 -28.74 -9.19
CA ILE A 90 13.47 -27.59 -8.29
C ILE A 90 11.98 -27.44 -7.96
N LYS A 91 11.07 -27.57 -8.93
CA LYS A 91 9.63 -27.53 -8.71
C LYS A 91 9.20 -28.64 -7.74
N ASP A 92 9.65 -29.86 -7.95
CA ASP A 92 9.33 -31.00 -7.08
C ASP A 92 9.78 -30.78 -5.61
N ILE A 93 10.91 -30.08 -5.42
CA ILE A 93 11.43 -29.75 -4.08
C ILE A 93 10.63 -28.64 -3.42
N VAL A 94 10.19 -27.64 -4.18
CA VAL A 94 9.57 -26.42 -3.65
C VAL A 94 8.06 -26.54 -3.51
N GLU A 95 7.41 -27.27 -4.43
CA GLU A 95 5.98 -27.53 -4.39
C GLU A 95 5.72 -28.82 -3.61
N PRO A 96 5.25 -28.75 -2.34
CA PRO A 96 4.79 -29.94 -1.65
C PRO A 96 3.56 -30.46 -2.42
N GLN A 97 3.68 -31.58 -3.07
CA GLN A 97 2.57 -32.22 -3.76
C GLN A 97 1.42 -32.47 -2.78
N VAL A 98 0.27 -31.89 -3.06
CA VAL A 98 -0.97 -32.06 -2.29
C VAL A 98 -1.51 -33.49 -2.42
N HIS A 99 -1.02 -34.25 -3.36
CA HIS A 99 -1.40 -35.63 -3.60
C HIS A 99 -0.16 -36.51 -3.80
N VAL A 100 -0.14 -37.58 -3.04
CA VAL A 100 0.62 -38.80 -3.23
C VAL A 100 1.81 -39.04 -2.29
N ASP A 101 1.62 -40.07 -1.54
CA ASP A 101 2.56 -40.98 -0.86
C ASP A 101 3.20 -40.45 0.45
N PRO A 102 2.76 -41.01 1.61
CA PRO A 102 3.35 -40.72 2.91
C PRO A 102 4.82 -41.11 3.04
N LYS A 103 5.42 -41.72 2.02
CA LYS A 103 6.82 -42.15 2.03
C LYS A 103 7.82 -41.09 1.57
N PHE A 104 7.40 -40.07 0.85
CA PHE A 104 8.27 -38.94 0.47
C PHE A 104 8.26 -37.85 1.55
N LYS A 105 9.03 -38.05 2.59
CA LYS A 105 9.40 -36.99 3.54
C LYS A 105 10.35 -36.05 2.84
N THR A 106 9.84 -34.96 2.24
CA THR A 106 10.73 -33.91 1.77
C THR A 106 11.45 -33.30 2.97
N PRO A 107 12.79 -33.23 2.97
CA PRO A 107 13.56 -32.72 4.10
C PRO A 107 13.29 -31.24 4.42
N LEU A 108 12.48 -30.56 3.59
CA LEU A 108 12.09 -29.14 3.76
C LEU A 108 10.73 -28.94 4.43
N ARG A 109 10.06 -30.00 4.92
CA ARG A 109 8.68 -29.89 5.47
C ARG A 109 8.51 -28.87 6.60
N TYR A 110 9.57 -28.60 7.36
CA TYR A 110 9.58 -27.67 8.49
C TYR A 110 10.74 -26.67 8.44
N THR A 111 11.31 -26.43 7.25
CA THR A 111 12.39 -25.46 7.07
C THR A 111 12.01 -24.40 6.03
N ARG A 112 12.63 -23.23 6.11
CA ARG A 112 12.45 -22.21 5.08
C ARG A 112 13.06 -22.72 3.77
N VAL A 113 12.31 -22.62 2.68
CA VAL A 113 12.82 -22.87 1.33
C VAL A 113 13.79 -21.75 0.96
N THR A 114 15.08 -22.01 1.11
CA THR A 114 16.16 -21.08 0.72
C THR A 114 16.91 -21.69 -0.46
N ALA A 115 17.53 -20.86 -1.31
CA ALA A 115 18.34 -21.35 -2.43
C ALA A 115 19.46 -22.31 -1.98
N ARG A 116 20.00 -22.11 -0.78
CA ARG A 116 20.98 -23.03 -0.18
C ARG A 116 20.36 -24.37 0.19
N ALA A 117 19.16 -24.35 0.76
CA ALA A 117 18.46 -25.59 1.11
C ALA A 117 18.05 -26.37 -0.15
N VAL A 118 17.52 -25.70 -1.16
CA VAL A 118 17.19 -26.33 -2.45
C VAL A 118 18.42 -26.97 -3.08
N ARG A 119 19.56 -26.25 -3.13
CA ARG A 119 20.81 -26.79 -3.68
C ARG A 119 21.28 -28.05 -2.93
N ARG A 120 21.16 -28.05 -1.61
CA ARG A 120 21.50 -29.22 -0.78
C ARG A 120 20.61 -30.43 -1.12
N VAL A 121 19.29 -30.21 -1.23
CA VAL A 121 18.35 -31.29 -1.60
C VAL A 121 18.60 -31.82 -3.01
N LEU A 122 18.99 -30.96 -3.94
CA LEU A 122 19.39 -31.38 -5.29
C LEU A 122 20.59 -32.37 -5.22
N ILE A 123 21.54 -32.13 -4.33
CA ILE A 123 22.67 -33.03 -4.13
C ILE A 123 22.22 -34.29 -3.38
N ASP A 124 21.61 -34.14 -2.21
CA ASP A 124 21.37 -35.23 -1.26
C ASP A 124 20.26 -36.21 -1.75
N VAL A 125 19.27 -35.69 -2.49
CA VAL A 125 18.06 -36.46 -2.86
C VAL A 125 17.94 -36.67 -4.37
N LYS A 126 18.30 -35.68 -5.18
CA LYS A 126 18.17 -35.78 -6.64
C LYS A 126 19.45 -36.29 -7.30
N GLY A 127 20.55 -36.43 -6.56
CA GLY A 127 21.80 -37.06 -6.99
C GLY A 127 22.69 -36.18 -7.88
N TYR A 128 22.50 -34.87 -7.90
CA TYR A 128 23.41 -33.96 -8.61
C TYR A 128 24.75 -33.89 -7.89
N SER A 129 25.85 -33.79 -8.63
CA SER A 129 27.14 -33.50 -8.07
C SER A 129 27.27 -31.99 -7.70
N ASP A 130 28.13 -31.67 -6.74
CA ASP A 130 28.37 -30.27 -6.35
C ASP A 130 28.94 -29.45 -7.52
N GLU A 131 29.73 -30.08 -8.39
CA GLU A 131 30.38 -29.44 -9.54
C GLU A 131 29.40 -29.14 -10.68
N GLU A 132 28.37 -30.00 -10.90
CA GLU A 132 27.36 -29.78 -11.93
C GLU A 132 26.39 -28.64 -11.59
N LEU A 133 26.09 -28.49 -10.29
CA LEU A 133 25.11 -27.51 -9.86
C LEU A 133 25.65 -26.09 -9.89
N PRO A 134 24.82 -25.12 -10.28
CA PRO A 134 25.20 -23.72 -10.23
C PRO A 134 25.32 -23.25 -8.79
N THR A 135 25.92 -22.07 -8.63
CA THR A 135 26.06 -21.44 -7.31
C THR A 135 24.70 -21.15 -6.66
N VAL A 136 24.68 -21.02 -5.33
CA VAL A 136 23.47 -20.67 -4.56
C VAL A 136 22.82 -19.39 -5.10
N ARG A 137 23.62 -18.41 -5.56
CA ARG A 137 23.12 -17.17 -6.18
C ARG A 137 22.36 -17.46 -7.48
N THR A 138 22.88 -18.34 -8.31
CA THR A 138 22.21 -18.75 -9.55
C THR A 138 20.93 -19.53 -9.26
N ILE A 139 20.92 -20.45 -8.28
CA ILE A 139 19.70 -21.12 -7.81
C ILE A 139 18.65 -20.09 -7.34
N SER A 140 19.05 -19.06 -6.60
CA SER A 140 18.13 -17.97 -6.20
C SER A 140 17.54 -17.24 -7.42
N THR A 141 18.34 -17.03 -8.45
CA THR A 141 17.86 -16.40 -9.69
C THR A 141 16.89 -17.31 -10.44
N ILE A 142 17.15 -18.61 -10.49
CA ILE A 142 16.26 -19.62 -11.08
C ILE A 142 14.92 -19.64 -10.32
N LEU A 143 14.95 -19.73 -9.00
CA LEU A 143 13.74 -19.67 -8.17
C LEU A 143 12.89 -18.43 -8.46
N ASN A 144 13.51 -17.27 -8.59
CA ASN A 144 12.81 -16.04 -8.94
C ASN A 144 12.18 -16.08 -10.33
N ARG A 145 12.87 -16.65 -11.33
CA ARG A 145 12.33 -16.84 -12.70
C ARG A 145 11.15 -17.79 -12.72
N LEU A 146 11.18 -18.83 -11.90
CA LEU A 146 10.09 -19.79 -11.75
C LEU A 146 8.92 -19.25 -10.92
N GLY A 147 9.02 -18.00 -10.42
CA GLY A 147 7.95 -17.35 -9.65
C GLY A 147 8.04 -17.57 -8.13
N TYR A 148 9.01 -18.34 -7.64
CA TYR A 148 9.22 -18.58 -6.21
C TYR A 148 10.00 -17.45 -5.56
N THR A 149 9.34 -16.30 -5.40
CA THR A 149 9.90 -15.11 -4.78
C THR A 149 9.63 -15.06 -3.28
N LEU A 150 10.49 -14.37 -2.52
CA LEU A 150 10.25 -14.14 -1.11
C LEU A 150 8.99 -13.28 -0.92
N LYS A 151 7.96 -13.84 -0.29
CA LYS A 151 6.69 -13.16 -0.03
C LYS A 151 6.47 -13.01 1.47
N ARG A 152 5.96 -11.86 1.89
CA ARG A 152 5.50 -11.68 3.27
C ARG A 152 4.19 -12.44 3.48
N VAL A 153 3.98 -12.95 4.70
CA VAL A 153 2.69 -13.50 5.09
C VAL A 153 1.65 -12.39 5.03
N GLN A 154 0.59 -12.62 4.25
CA GLN A 154 -0.48 -11.65 4.08
C GLN A 154 -1.69 -12.04 4.94
N LYS A 155 -2.19 -11.10 5.72
CA LYS A 155 -3.46 -11.23 6.44
C LYS A 155 -4.62 -10.96 5.47
N THR A 156 -4.97 -11.94 4.63
CA THR A 156 -5.92 -11.71 3.51
C THR A 156 -7.32 -12.21 3.78
N LYS A 157 -7.49 -13.21 4.63
CA LYS A 157 -8.81 -13.80 4.91
C LYS A 157 -9.34 -13.27 6.24
N PRO A 158 -10.53 -12.64 6.29
CA PRO A 158 -11.19 -12.32 7.56
C PRO A 158 -11.48 -13.62 8.30
N HIS A 159 -11.19 -13.63 9.61
CA HIS A 159 -11.31 -14.84 10.44
C HIS A 159 -12.76 -15.34 10.56
N LYS A 160 -13.72 -14.43 10.52
CA LYS A 160 -15.17 -14.75 10.62
C LYS A 160 -15.98 -13.79 9.76
N LYS A 161 -17.03 -14.28 9.13
CA LYS A 161 -18.13 -13.51 8.59
C LYS A 161 -19.32 -13.67 9.52
N ILE A 162 -19.97 -12.57 9.88
CA ILE A 162 -21.30 -12.61 10.48
C ILE A 162 -22.36 -12.68 9.37
N LYS A 163 -23.58 -13.09 9.69
CA LYS A 163 -24.67 -13.24 8.69
C LYS A 163 -24.96 -11.95 7.95
N GLU A 164 -24.82 -10.81 8.63
CA GLU A 164 -25.09 -9.48 8.10
C GLU A 164 -23.93 -8.85 7.32
N THR A 165 -22.76 -9.52 7.21
CA THR A 165 -21.54 -8.92 6.62
C THR A 165 -21.79 -8.28 5.25
N ASP A 166 -22.45 -9.00 4.35
CA ASP A 166 -22.66 -8.53 2.98
C ASP A 166 -23.69 -7.38 2.94
N VAL A 167 -24.72 -7.42 3.80
CA VAL A 167 -25.71 -6.33 3.94
C VAL A 167 -25.06 -5.07 4.50
N ILE A 168 -24.16 -5.22 5.49
CA ILE A 168 -23.41 -4.09 6.07
C ILE A 168 -22.51 -3.45 5.00
N PHE A 169 -21.79 -4.25 4.21
CA PHE A 169 -20.96 -3.70 3.13
C PHE A 169 -21.78 -3.01 2.05
N GLY A 170 -22.95 -3.57 1.68
CA GLY A 170 -23.89 -2.93 0.76
C GLY A 170 -24.31 -1.56 1.26
N ASN A 171 -24.71 -1.46 2.53
CA ASN A 171 -25.08 -0.21 3.19
C ASN A 171 -23.91 0.80 3.25
N VAL A 172 -22.69 0.35 3.64
CA VAL A 172 -21.52 1.22 3.66
C VAL A 172 -21.23 1.78 2.26
N HIS A 173 -21.31 0.94 1.23
CA HIS A 173 -21.05 1.35 -0.14
C HIS A 173 -22.08 2.36 -0.65
N GLU A 174 -23.34 2.11 -0.41
CA GLU A 174 -24.45 2.98 -0.82
C GLU A 174 -24.37 4.35 -0.13
N ILE A 175 -24.25 4.38 1.21
CA ILE A 175 -24.15 5.64 1.95
C ILE A 175 -22.90 6.41 1.57
N ASN A 176 -21.77 5.74 1.44
CA ASN A 176 -20.52 6.41 1.03
C ASN A 176 -20.64 7.06 -0.35
N LYS A 177 -21.31 6.37 -1.30
CA LYS A 177 -21.55 6.92 -2.63
C LYS A 177 -22.44 8.15 -2.56
N LEU A 178 -23.57 8.07 -1.87
CA LEU A 178 -24.49 9.20 -1.70
C LEU A 178 -23.82 10.39 -1.01
N ALA A 179 -23.02 10.14 0.02
CA ALA A 179 -22.29 11.17 0.74
C ALA A 179 -21.21 11.86 -0.14
N ASP A 180 -20.55 11.11 -1.03
CA ASP A 180 -19.52 11.67 -1.92
C ASP A 180 -20.14 12.46 -3.10
N GLU A 181 -21.43 12.24 -3.42
CA GLU A 181 -22.16 12.94 -4.47
C GLU A 181 -22.93 14.18 -3.94
N ASP A 182 -23.17 14.26 -2.63
CA ASP A 182 -23.91 15.36 -2.01
C ASP A 182 -22.96 16.48 -1.52
N PRO A 183 -23.08 17.71 -2.06
CA PRO A 183 -22.23 18.82 -1.68
C PRO A 183 -22.44 19.34 -0.24
N GLU A 184 -23.58 19.03 0.40
CA GLU A 184 -23.87 19.40 1.78
C GLU A 184 -23.48 18.31 2.80
N THR A 185 -22.93 17.20 2.32
CA THR A 185 -22.49 16.06 3.14
C THR A 185 -20.96 15.92 3.10
N LEU A 186 -20.35 15.84 4.27
CA LEU A 186 -18.93 15.55 4.40
C LEU A 186 -18.74 14.11 4.91
N ARG A 187 -17.89 13.34 4.25
CA ARG A 187 -17.55 12.00 4.69
C ARG A 187 -16.15 11.92 5.25
N ILE A 188 -16.04 11.43 6.48
CA ILE A 188 -14.77 11.13 7.15
C ILE A 188 -14.64 9.65 7.48
N SER A 189 -13.42 9.19 7.58
CA SER A 189 -13.05 7.86 8.05
C SER A 189 -12.21 7.99 9.29
N VAL A 190 -12.62 7.35 10.38
CA VAL A 190 -11.94 7.46 11.67
C VAL A 190 -11.57 6.09 12.23
N ASP A 191 -10.46 6.05 12.95
CA ASP A 191 -9.99 4.85 13.62
C ASP A 191 -8.89 5.17 14.65
N SER A 192 -8.78 4.32 15.66
CA SER A 192 -7.67 4.35 16.62
C SER A 192 -6.56 3.40 16.20
N LYS A 193 -5.37 3.92 16.03
CA LYS A 193 -4.19 3.08 15.85
C LYS A 193 -3.87 2.29 17.12
N ALA A 194 -3.34 1.09 16.94
CA ALA A 194 -2.76 0.34 18.06
C ALA A 194 -1.79 1.21 18.85
N LYS A 195 -1.83 1.12 20.19
CA LYS A 195 -1.01 1.92 21.10
C LYS A 195 0.46 1.85 20.74
N VAL A 196 1.10 3.00 20.72
CA VAL A 196 2.50 3.18 20.39
C VAL A 196 3.31 3.24 21.69
N ALA A 197 4.14 2.23 21.93
CA ALA A 197 5.06 2.25 23.06
C ALA A 197 6.15 3.31 22.85
N ILE A 198 6.41 4.11 23.88
CA ILE A 198 7.50 5.09 23.91
C ILE A 198 8.62 4.53 24.77
N GLY A 199 9.85 4.61 24.24
CA GLY A 199 11.05 4.06 24.86
C GLY A 199 12.02 3.47 23.85
N ASN A 200 13.04 2.78 24.37
CA ASN A 200 14.08 2.17 23.54
C ASN A 200 13.64 0.81 22.95
N PHE A 201 12.49 0.81 22.28
CA PHE A 201 11.91 -0.37 21.65
C PHE A 201 12.25 -0.46 20.17
N SER A 202 12.61 -1.66 19.70
CA SER A 202 12.81 -1.90 18.27
C SER A 202 11.46 -1.97 17.56
N ARG A 203 11.29 -1.16 16.52
CA ARG A 203 10.14 -1.24 15.61
C ARG A 203 10.47 -2.01 14.32
N GLY A 204 11.66 -2.62 14.27
CA GLY A 204 12.18 -3.25 13.06
C GLY A 204 12.59 -2.22 12.01
N GLY A 205 12.80 -2.70 10.79
CA GLY A 205 13.12 -1.85 9.66
C GLY A 205 14.59 -1.49 9.51
N LYS A 206 14.87 -0.52 8.63
CA LYS A 206 16.22 -0.10 8.28
C LYS A 206 16.25 1.40 8.05
N SER A 207 17.22 2.07 8.65
CA SER A 207 17.54 3.47 8.38
C SER A 207 18.95 3.61 7.82
N ARG A 208 19.23 4.70 7.09
CA ARG A 208 20.57 4.99 6.61
C ARG A 208 21.35 5.68 7.72
N GLY A 209 22.52 5.14 8.04
CA GLY A 209 23.46 5.67 9.02
C GLY A 209 24.79 4.97 8.91
N ARG A 210 25.80 5.48 9.60
CA ARG A 210 27.11 4.79 9.70
C ARG A 210 27.00 3.54 10.54
N GLU A 211 26.16 3.58 11.56
CA GLU A 211 25.88 2.47 12.49
C GLU A 211 24.38 2.23 12.58
N GLY A 212 23.98 1.01 12.93
CA GLY A 212 22.58 0.67 13.23
C GLY A 212 22.13 1.35 14.51
N LYS A 213 20.88 1.85 14.52
CA LYS A 213 20.27 2.38 15.74
C LYS A 213 20.09 1.23 16.74
N GLN A 214 20.48 1.47 17.98
CA GLN A 214 20.38 0.50 19.04
C GLN A 214 19.04 0.68 19.79
N ALA A 215 18.36 -0.41 20.03
CA ALA A 215 17.20 -0.51 20.90
C ALA A 215 17.52 -1.49 22.02
N GLY A 216 16.67 -1.58 23.04
CA GLY A 216 16.78 -2.61 24.08
C GLY A 216 16.76 -4.01 23.47
N ASP A 217 17.49 -4.94 24.03
CA ASP A 217 17.53 -6.35 23.65
C ASP A 217 16.26 -7.11 24.06
N HIS A 218 15.55 -6.57 25.06
CA HIS A 218 14.27 -7.08 25.53
C HIS A 218 13.20 -6.00 25.50
N ASP A 219 11.98 -6.37 25.07
CA ASP A 219 10.80 -5.53 25.15
C ASP A 219 10.28 -5.47 26.58
N MET A 220 10.83 -4.55 27.39
CA MET A 220 10.30 -4.24 28.71
C MET A 220 8.91 -3.57 28.59
N ASN A 221 8.11 -3.62 29.66
CA ASN A 221 6.85 -2.88 29.67
C ASN A 221 7.12 -1.38 29.49
N PRO A 222 6.52 -0.74 28.48
CA PRO A 222 6.72 0.69 28.28
C PRO A 222 6.08 1.49 29.42
N GLU A 223 6.80 2.44 29.95
CA GLU A 223 6.29 3.37 30.95
C GLU A 223 5.20 4.27 30.38
N GLU A 224 5.35 4.63 29.11
CA GLU A 224 4.45 5.53 28.39
C GLU A 224 3.96 4.93 27.09
N LYS A 225 2.67 5.15 26.78
CA LYS A 225 2.03 4.71 25.52
C LYS A 225 1.21 5.85 24.94
N LEU A 226 1.39 6.10 23.67
CA LEU A 226 0.53 6.99 22.90
C LEU A 226 -0.65 6.26 22.28
N VAL A 227 -1.77 6.97 22.21
CA VAL A 227 -3.02 6.52 21.57
C VAL A 227 -3.31 7.47 20.40
N PRO A 228 -2.83 7.16 19.19
CA PRO A 228 -3.17 7.97 18.03
C PRO A 228 -4.59 7.64 17.57
N PHE A 229 -5.41 8.67 17.41
CA PHE A 229 -6.72 8.62 16.77
C PHE A 229 -6.66 9.44 15.48
N GLY A 230 -7.01 8.82 14.35
CA GLY A 230 -6.96 9.45 13.05
C GLY A 230 -8.33 9.83 12.54
N ILE A 231 -8.39 10.96 11.86
CA ILE A 231 -9.55 11.49 11.16
C ILE A 231 -9.13 11.83 9.75
N LEU A 232 -9.63 11.05 8.79
CA LEU A 232 -9.33 11.21 7.38
C LEU A 232 -10.55 11.79 6.65
N GLU A 233 -10.42 12.98 6.09
CA GLU A 233 -11.37 13.52 5.13
C GLU A 233 -11.18 12.76 3.80
N VAL A 234 -12.11 11.86 3.48
CA VAL A 234 -11.85 10.81 2.48
C VAL A 234 -11.65 11.35 1.07
N VAL A 235 -12.44 12.35 0.69
CA VAL A 235 -12.43 12.92 -0.66
C VAL A 235 -11.15 13.71 -0.91
N CYS A 236 -10.85 14.70 -0.09
CA CYS A 236 -9.66 15.55 -0.24
C CYS A 236 -8.38 14.87 0.24
N GLY A 237 -8.49 13.84 1.09
CA GLY A 237 -7.34 13.11 1.62
C GLY A 237 -6.60 13.83 2.74
N LEU A 238 -7.19 14.85 3.37
CA LEU A 238 -6.60 15.49 4.53
C LEU A 238 -6.68 14.57 5.73
N LEU A 239 -5.55 14.37 6.39
CA LEU A 239 -5.41 13.54 7.59
C LEU A 239 -5.12 14.41 8.80
N MET A 240 -5.95 14.29 9.84
CA MET A 240 -5.64 14.78 11.18
C MET A 240 -5.39 13.60 12.12
N MET A 241 -4.39 13.72 12.97
CA MET A 241 -4.10 12.78 14.04
C MET A 241 -4.18 13.50 15.38
N VAL A 242 -5.06 13.04 16.26
CA VAL A 242 -5.12 13.48 17.67
C VAL A 242 -4.47 12.37 18.50
N VAL A 243 -3.43 12.72 19.24
CA VAL A 243 -2.59 11.79 19.97
C VAL A 243 -2.78 11.97 21.46
N GLY A 244 -3.38 11.00 22.12
CA GLY A 244 -3.51 11.00 23.59
C GLY A 244 -2.40 10.18 24.26
N ASN A 245 -2.17 10.43 25.53
CA ASN A 245 -1.23 9.71 26.40
C ASN A 245 -1.92 8.87 27.50
N SER A 246 -3.23 8.73 27.42
CA SER A 246 -4.01 8.00 28.44
C SER A 246 -4.84 6.86 27.86
N ALA A 247 -6.11 6.80 28.15
CA ALA A 247 -7.00 5.74 27.70
C ALA A 247 -7.77 6.12 26.43
N GLU A 248 -7.88 5.17 25.51
CA GLU A 248 -8.84 5.26 24.42
C GLU A 248 -10.25 5.04 25.00
N THR A 249 -11.04 6.08 25.03
CA THR A 249 -12.40 6.08 25.55
C THR A 249 -13.35 6.77 24.58
N SER A 250 -14.67 6.62 24.82
CA SER A 250 -15.69 7.37 24.06
C SER A 250 -15.47 8.86 24.12
N ASP A 251 -15.08 9.38 25.31
CA ASP A 251 -14.81 10.80 25.51
C ASP A 251 -13.59 11.26 24.71
N PHE A 252 -12.49 10.50 24.69
CA PHE A 252 -11.32 10.80 23.88
C PHE A 252 -11.66 10.86 22.38
N ILE A 253 -12.44 9.89 21.88
CA ILE A 253 -12.83 9.87 20.47
C ILE A 253 -13.63 11.09 20.08
N VAL A 254 -14.61 11.48 20.91
CA VAL A 254 -15.46 12.64 20.59
C VAL A 254 -14.73 13.96 20.82
N ASP A 255 -13.88 14.07 21.84
CA ASP A 255 -13.01 15.25 21.99
C ASP A 255 -12.09 15.44 20.77
N ALA A 256 -11.58 14.33 20.22
CA ALA A 256 -10.77 14.39 19.00
C ALA A 256 -11.59 14.84 17.78
N LEU A 257 -12.83 14.39 17.64
CA LEU A 257 -13.75 14.86 16.60
C LEU A 257 -14.08 16.35 16.77
N GLN A 258 -14.26 16.82 18.02
CA GLN A 258 -14.49 18.23 18.31
C GLN A 258 -13.29 19.10 17.91
N ILE A 259 -12.06 18.69 18.27
CA ILE A 259 -10.83 19.39 17.86
C ILE A 259 -10.73 19.49 16.33
N TRP A 260 -11.01 18.39 15.64
CA TRP A 260 -11.03 18.37 14.18
C TRP A 260 -12.08 19.34 13.63
N TRP A 261 -13.34 19.25 14.11
CA TRP A 261 -14.43 20.11 13.64
C TRP A 261 -14.13 21.58 13.87
N ASP A 262 -13.68 21.95 15.07
CA ASP A 262 -13.34 23.33 15.40
C ASP A 262 -12.25 23.91 14.50
N SER A 263 -11.33 23.09 14.03
CA SER A 263 -10.30 23.51 13.08
C SER A 263 -10.79 23.58 11.63
N ARG A 264 -11.96 22.98 11.30
CA ARG A 264 -12.44 22.81 9.93
C ARG A 264 -13.79 23.46 9.64
N LYS A 265 -14.57 23.81 10.67
CA LYS A 265 -15.95 24.33 10.55
C LYS A 265 -16.08 25.53 9.61
N ASP A 266 -15.10 26.42 9.58
CA ASP A 266 -15.15 27.59 8.70
C ASP A 266 -15.00 27.21 7.21
N VAL A 267 -14.20 26.19 6.91
CA VAL A 267 -14.04 25.63 5.56
C VAL A 267 -15.30 24.90 5.14
N TYR A 268 -15.98 24.26 6.07
CA TYR A 268 -17.14 23.42 5.87
C TYR A 268 -18.46 24.06 6.36
N ALA A 269 -18.55 25.40 6.34
CA ALA A 269 -19.75 26.13 6.79
C ALA A 269 -21.03 25.76 6.03
N HIS A 270 -20.91 25.20 4.82
CA HIS A 270 -22.03 24.74 3.98
C HIS A 270 -22.49 23.33 4.30
N ILE A 271 -21.71 22.55 5.06
CA ILE A 271 -22.03 21.15 5.37
C ILE A 271 -23.14 21.09 6.42
N LYS A 272 -24.11 20.23 6.18
CA LYS A 272 -25.24 19.95 7.09
C LYS A 272 -25.16 18.54 7.66
N CYS A 273 -24.56 17.60 6.92
CA CYS A 273 -24.45 16.19 7.33
C CYS A 273 -23.01 15.72 7.37
N LEU A 274 -22.65 14.97 8.42
CA LEU A 274 -21.35 14.33 8.58
C LEU A 274 -21.51 12.83 8.61
N VAL A 275 -21.04 12.15 7.56
CA VAL A 275 -20.96 10.70 7.51
C VAL A 275 -19.64 10.22 8.09
N ILE A 276 -19.68 9.42 9.13
CA ILE A 276 -18.51 8.91 9.85
C ILE A 276 -18.39 7.40 9.61
N ASN A 277 -17.39 7.01 8.82
CA ASN A 277 -17.01 5.60 8.68
C ASN A 277 -16.13 5.20 9.88
N ILE A 278 -16.58 4.25 10.67
CA ILE A 278 -15.96 3.87 11.95
C ILE A 278 -16.09 2.38 12.20
N ASP A 279 -15.19 1.82 13.01
CA ASP A 279 -15.29 0.45 13.50
C ASP A 279 -16.19 0.38 14.76
N ASN A 280 -16.93 -0.74 14.90
CA ASN A 280 -17.78 -0.98 16.04
C ASN A 280 -16.97 -1.54 17.24
N GLY A 281 -15.93 -0.79 17.63
CA GLY A 281 -15.00 -1.13 18.69
C GLY A 281 -15.55 -0.86 20.12
N PRO A 282 -14.82 -1.27 21.16
CA PRO A 282 -15.31 -1.13 22.55
C PRO A 282 -15.62 0.30 22.98
N SER A 283 -14.91 1.29 22.45
CA SER A 283 -15.08 2.71 22.81
C SER A 283 -16.04 3.47 21.89
N SER A 284 -16.32 2.94 20.68
CA SER A 284 -17.15 3.55 19.63
C SER A 284 -18.40 2.74 19.30
N ALA A 285 -18.66 1.64 20.00
CA ALA A 285 -19.76 0.75 19.67
C ALA A 285 -21.13 1.44 19.70
N SER A 286 -21.97 1.11 18.74
CA SER A 286 -23.34 1.66 18.57
C SER A 286 -24.28 1.43 19.76
N HIS A 287 -23.94 0.53 20.67
CA HIS A 287 -24.67 0.28 21.93
C HIS A 287 -23.99 0.87 23.16
N ARG A 288 -22.82 1.54 22.98
CA ARG A 288 -22.08 2.18 24.08
C ARG A 288 -22.75 3.48 24.45
N THR A 289 -23.44 3.52 25.60
CA THR A 289 -24.23 4.69 26.04
C THR A 289 -23.42 5.95 26.13
N GLN A 290 -22.16 5.89 26.66
CA GLN A 290 -21.27 7.04 26.74
C GLN A 290 -20.91 7.59 25.35
N PHE A 291 -20.62 6.71 24.39
CA PHE A 291 -20.31 7.13 23.02
C PHE A 291 -21.49 7.83 22.36
N ILE A 292 -22.66 7.22 22.45
CA ILE A 292 -23.89 7.77 21.85
C ILE A 292 -24.26 9.11 22.51
N LYS A 293 -24.19 9.23 23.83
CA LYS A 293 -24.40 10.51 24.53
C LYS A 293 -23.46 11.59 23.99
N ARG A 294 -22.16 11.30 23.96
CA ARG A 294 -21.14 12.26 23.51
C ARG A 294 -21.32 12.63 22.03
N MET A 295 -21.66 11.67 21.18
CA MET A 295 -21.95 11.94 19.76
C MET A 295 -23.20 12.78 19.57
N THR A 296 -24.23 12.60 20.43
CA THR A 296 -25.42 13.47 20.39
C THR A 296 -25.08 14.90 20.83
N GLN A 297 -24.26 15.05 21.85
CA GLN A 297 -23.77 16.38 22.27
C GLN A 297 -22.94 17.03 21.15
N PHE A 298 -22.05 16.29 20.51
CA PHE A 298 -21.29 16.77 19.37
C PHE A 298 -22.18 17.20 18.20
N ALA A 299 -23.24 16.44 17.89
CA ALA A 299 -24.23 16.82 16.88
C ALA A 299 -24.96 18.13 17.24
N GLU A 300 -25.38 18.29 18.50
CA GLU A 300 -26.03 19.50 19.00
C GLU A 300 -25.09 20.73 18.95
N GLU A 301 -23.84 20.59 19.38
CA GLU A 301 -22.86 21.66 19.43
C GLU A 301 -22.37 22.05 18.02
N SER A 302 -22.22 21.12 17.12
CA SER A 302 -21.80 21.38 15.73
C SER A 302 -22.95 21.82 14.83
N GLY A 303 -24.21 21.51 15.19
CA GLY A 303 -25.38 21.72 14.35
C GLY A 303 -25.49 20.73 13.17
N LEU A 304 -24.64 19.70 13.13
CA LEU A 304 -24.57 18.72 12.06
C LEU A 304 -25.45 17.50 12.37
N ASP A 305 -26.12 17.02 11.37
CA ASP A 305 -26.67 15.66 11.40
C ASP A 305 -25.50 14.65 11.23
N ILE A 306 -25.39 13.73 12.17
CA ILE A 306 -24.31 12.75 12.20
C ILE A 306 -24.81 11.40 11.73
N HIS A 307 -24.17 10.82 10.73
CA HIS A 307 -24.47 9.49 10.24
C HIS A 307 -23.33 8.52 10.54
N LEU A 308 -23.49 7.66 11.55
CA LEU A 308 -22.52 6.66 11.96
C LEU A 308 -22.69 5.41 11.08
N VAL A 309 -21.70 5.13 10.26
CA VAL A 309 -21.67 4.00 9.32
C VAL A 309 -20.54 3.07 9.69
N TYR A 310 -20.92 1.91 10.24
CA TYR A 310 -19.97 0.95 10.81
C TYR A 310 -19.54 -0.11 9.81
N TYR A 311 -18.25 -0.45 9.85
CA TYR A 311 -17.73 -1.62 9.14
C TYR A 311 -18.07 -2.92 9.90
N PRO A 312 -18.23 -4.06 9.17
CA PRO A 312 -18.47 -5.34 9.82
C PRO A 312 -17.25 -5.80 10.61
N PRO A 313 -17.41 -6.60 11.67
CA PRO A 313 -16.30 -7.09 12.49
C PRO A 313 -15.27 -7.83 11.66
N TYR A 314 -14.01 -7.73 12.04
CA TYR A 314 -12.85 -8.35 11.36
C TYR A 314 -12.57 -7.79 9.96
N HIS A 315 -13.21 -6.69 9.58
CA HIS A 315 -13.08 -6.08 8.25
C HIS A 315 -12.57 -4.63 8.29
N SER A 316 -11.93 -4.21 9.39
CA SER A 316 -11.38 -2.84 9.55
C SER A 316 -10.47 -2.41 8.39
N LYS A 317 -9.74 -3.35 7.77
CA LYS A 317 -8.89 -3.08 6.61
C LYS A 317 -9.58 -2.36 5.44
N TYR A 318 -10.93 -2.38 5.40
CA TYR A 318 -11.71 -1.67 4.38
C TYR A 318 -11.98 -0.22 4.78
N ASN A 319 -11.78 0.14 6.07
CA ASN A 319 -11.85 1.52 6.53
C ASN A 319 -10.67 2.31 5.92
N PRO A 320 -10.90 3.40 5.16
CA PRO A 320 -9.83 4.13 4.44
C PRO A 320 -8.67 4.57 5.32
N ILE A 321 -8.92 4.96 6.56
CA ILE A 321 -7.91 5.43 7.53
C ILE A 321 -6.85 4.36 7.85
N GLU A 322 -7.19 3.09 7.80
CA GLU A 322 -6.27 1.97 8.07
C GLU A 322 -5.03 2.00 7.17
N ARG A 323 -5.18 2.51 5.95
CA ARG A 323 -4.06 2.68 5.01
C ARG A 323 -3.07 3.75 5.49
N CYS A 324 -3.57 4.78 6.18
CA CYS A 324 -2.74 5.83 6.76
C CYS A 324 -1.84 5.25 7.85
N TRP A 325 -2.36 4.33 8.66
CA TRP A 325 -1.57 3.65 9.68
C TRP A 325 -0.45 2.82 9.09
N GLY A 326 -0.69 2.15 7.96
CA GLY A 326 0.36 1.43 7.23
C GLY A 326 1.48 2.35 6.74
N VAL A 327 1.12 3.54 6.22
CA VAL A 327 2.10 4.56 5.80
C VAL A 327 2.87 5.11 6.99
N LEU A 328 2.20 5.37 8.12
CA LEU A 328 2.86 5.83 9.34
C LEU A 328 3.85 4.80 9.88
N GLU A 329 3.49 3.50 9.89
CA GLU A 329 4.40 2.43 10.31
C GLU A 329 5.64 2.34 9.41
N GLU A 330 5.46 2.47 8.11
CA GLU A 330 6.58 2.48 7.17
C GLU A 330 7.45 3.73 7.34
N HIS A 331 6.85 4.88 7.65
CA HIS A 331 7.53 6.17 7.76
C HIS A 331 8.52 6.20 8.94
N TRP A 332 8.14 5.68 10.11
CA TRP A 332 9.03 5.62 11.29
C TRP A 332 9.78 4.29 11.45
N ASN A 333 9.68 3.44 10.43
CA ASN A 333 10.38 2.15 10.40
C ASN A 333 11.90 2.36 10.40
N GLY A 334 12.63 1.60 11.23
CA GLY A 334 14.07 1.79 11.43
C GLY A 334 14.43 2.95 12.38
N GLU A 335 13.42 3.50 13.10
CA GLU A 335 13.61 4.52 14.12
C GLU A 335 13.29 3.98 15.52
N VAL A 336 13.85 4.60 16.55
CA VAL A 336 13.54 4.34 17.95
C VAL A 336 12.77 5.54 18.49
N LEU A 337 11.50 5.34 18.86
CA LEU A 337 10.62 6.38 19.39
C LEU A 337 10.78 6.47 20.92
N ASN A 338 11.86 7.07 21.37
CA ASN A 338 12.25 7.13 22.77
C ASN A 338 11.67 8.33 23.55
N SER A 339 10.89 9.18 22.90
CA SER A 339 10.14 10.27 23.55
C SER A 339 8.86 10.59 22.79
N VAL A 340 7.87 11.16 23.51
CA VAL A 340 6.61 11.64 22.94
C VAL A 340 6.85 12.66 21.84
N SER A 341 7.68 13.67 22.13
CA SER A 341 8.00 14.72 21.17
C SER A 341 8.55 14.14 19.86
N LYS A 342 9.47 13.18 19.94
CA LYS A 342 10.04 12.52 18.78
C LYS A 342 8.97 11.76 17.98
N ALA A 343 8.08 11.05 18.65
CA ALA A 343 7.00 10.31 17.96
C ALA A 343 6.06 11.28 17.24
N ILE A 344 5.71 12.41 17.86
CA ILE A 344 4.87 13.45 17.26
C ILE A 344 5.54 14.09 16.05
N GLU A 345 6.83 14.44 16.15
CA GLU A 345 7.55 15.03 15.02
C GLU A 345 7.64 14.07 13.84
N TRP A 346 7.84 12.78 14.09
CA TRP A 346 7.76 11.77 13.05
C TRP A 346 6.36 11.65 12.43
N MET A 347 5.29 11.78 13.22
CA MET A 347 3.92 11.82 12.67
C MET A 347 3.72 13.04 11.77
N LYS A 348 4.20 14.23 12.15
CA LYS A 348 4.07 15.48 11.38
C LYS A 348 4.80 15.42 10.03
N THR A 349 5.89 14.67 9.93
CA THR A 349 6.73 14.60 8.73
C THR A 349 6.32 13.50 7.75
N MET A 350 5.37 12.62 8.11
CA MET A 350 4.85 11.67 7.14
C MET A 350 4.08 12.38 6.02
N THR A 351 3.89 11.71 4.90
CA THR A 351 3.07 12.21 3.80
C THR A 351 1.97 11.21 3.44
N TRP A 352 0.75 11.72 3.30
CA TRP A 352 -0.39 10.98 2.80
C TRP A 352 -0.97 11.70 1.58
N LYS A 353 -1.00 11.03 0.42
CA LYS A 353 -1.41 11.63 -0.86
C LYS A 353 -0.72 12.99 -1.15
N GLY A 354 0.54 13.13 -0.77
CA GLY A 354 1.34 14.35 -0.98
C GLY A 354 1.19 15.42 0.11
N ASN A 355 0.29 15.27 1.07
CA ASN A 355 0.06 16.21 2.16
C ASN A 355 0.63 15.69 3.47
N GLN A 356 1.14 16.58 4.31
CA GLN A 356 1.49 16.27 5.68
C GLN A 356 0.24 16.28 6.57
N PRO A 357 0.13 15.38 7.56
CA PRO A 357 -1.00 15.38 8.48
C PRO A 357 -0.93 16.55 9.46
N ILE A 358 -2.10 16.96 9.93
CA ILE A 358 -2.23 17.85 11.09
C ILE A 358 -2.15 16.97 12.33
N VAL A 359 -1.24 17.26 13.26
CA VAL A 359 -1.05 16.46 14.48
C VAL A 359 -1.28 17.30 15.71
N HIS A 360 -2.25 16.89 16.53
CA HIS A 360 -2.55 17.47 17.82
C HIS A 360 -2.19 16.51 18.95
N PHE A 361 -1.46 17.00 19.94
CA PHE A 361 -1.24 16.26 21.17
C PHE A 361 -2.26 16.68 22.21
N LEU A 362 -3.00 15.72 22.77
CA LEU A 362 -4.03 15.93 23.76
C LEU A 362 -3.58 15.33 25.10
N ASP A 363 -3.01 16.20 25.94
CA ASP A 363 -2.59 15.86 27.29
C ASP A 363 -3.77 15.95 28.26
N LYS A 364 -4.62 14.92 28.21
CA LYS A 364 -5.82 14.80 29.06
C LYS A 364 -5.98 13.35 29.50
N VAL A 365 -6.21 13.17 30.80
CA VAL A 365 -6.50 11.86 31.37
C VAL A 365 -7.97 11.52 31.18
N TYR A 366 -8.23 10.36 30.59
CA TYR A 366 -9.58 9.85 30.35
C TYR A 366 -9.89 8.65 31.21
N GLU A 367 -11.00 8.71 31.91
CA GLU A 367 -11.50 7.63 32.76
C GLU A 367 -12.13 6.52 31.92
N LYS A 368 -11.79 5.27 32.26
CA LYS A 368 -12.38 4.09 31.61
C LYS A 368 -13.68 3.70 32.30
N GLY A 369 -14.55 3.02 31.53
CA GLY A 369 -15.71 2.36 32.11
C GLY A 369 -16.90 3.27 32.42
N ILE A 370 -16.86 4.55 32.04
CA ILE A 370 -17.99 5.48 32.20
C ILE A 370 -19.22 4.88 31.49
N LYS A 371 -20.34 4.83 32.19
CA LYS A 371 -21.65 4.37 31.68
C LYS A 371 -22.68 5.41 32.01
N VAL A 372 -23.57 5.67 31.04
CA VAL A 372 -24.71 6.58 31.22
C VAL A 372 -25.91 5.78 31.71
N ALA A 373 -26.63 6.31 32.71
CA ALA A 373 -27.82 5.67 33.24
C ALA A 373 -28.94 5.63 32.17
N LYS A 374 -29.82 4.63 32.23
CA LYS A 374 -30.90 4.49 31.25
C LYS A 374 -31.83 5.70 31.20
N ASP A 375 -32.11 6.32 32.35
CA ASP A 375 -32.99 7.49 32.41
C ASP A 375 -32.37 8.73 31.80
N GLU A 376 -31.04 8.89 31.91
CA GLU A 376 -30.31 9.94 31.23
C GLU A 376 -30.31 9.71 29.71
N MET A 377 -30.18 8.47 29.25
CA MET A 377 -30.21 8.13 27.82
C MET A 377 -31.56 8.40 27.17
N LYS A 378 -32.67 8.38 27.94
CA LYS A 378 -34.00 8.74 27.44
C LYS A 378 -34.04 10.17 26.89
N LYS A 379 -33.26 11.10 27.43
CA LYS A 379 -33.18 12.49 26.96
C LYS A 379 -32.68 12.60 25.51
N TYR A 380 -31.89 11.66 25.07
CA TYR A 380 -31.27 11.64 23.73
C TYR A 380 -32.03 10.79 22.74
N SER A 381 -32.98 9.94 23.21
CA SER A 381 -33.66 8.93 22.37
C SER A 381 -34.42 9.51 21.18
N GLY A 382 -34.97 10.72 21.31
CA GLY A 382 -35.70 11.39 20.23
C GLY A 382 -34.87 11.86 19.06
N LYS A 383 -33.53 11.93 19.24
CA LYS A 383 -32.58 12.36 18.20
C LYS A 383 -31.86 11.21 17.51
N ILE A 384 -32.01 9.99 18.00
CA ILE A 384 -31.25 8.81 17.54
C ILE A 384 -32.14 7.92 16.70
N TYR A 385 -31.80 7.79 15.43
CA TYR A 385 -32.49 6.94 14.47
C TYR A 385 -31.60 5.76 14.07
N LYS A 386 -32.16 4.57 14.05
CA LYS A 386 -31.43 3.34 13.71
C LYS A 386 -32.04 2.69 12.49
N SER A 387 -31.20 2.14 11.63
CA SER A 387 -31.67 1.31 10.52
C SER A 387 -32.56 0.18 11.04
N THR A 388 -33.63 -0.11 10.33
CA THR A 388 -34.54 -1.21 10.65
C THR A 388 -33.93 -2.58 10.39
N THR A 389 -33.05 -2.68 9.39
CA THR A 389 -32.40 -3.93 8.97
C THR A 389 -31.08 -4.20 9.70
N ILE A 390 -30.29 -3.18 9.94
CA ILE A 390 -28.95 -3.27 10.56
C ILE A 390 -28.76 -2.24 11.67
N PRO A 391 -29.58 -2.25 12.73
CA PRO A 391 -29.64 -1.18 13.75
C PRO A 391 -28.36 -0.97 14.54
N ARG A 392 -27.42 -1.93 14.51
CA ARG A 392 -26.11 -1.82 15.16
C ARG A 392 -25.03 -1.25 14.24
N TRP A 393 -25.32 -1.11 12.97
CA TRP A 393 -24.30 -0.82 11.95
C TRP A 393 -24.57 0.47 11.17
N ASN A 394 -25.76 1.04 11.38
CA ASN A 394 -26.18 2.25 10.70
C ASN A 394 -27.11 3.06 11.61
N LEU A 395 -26.63 4.22 12.06
CA LEU A 395 -27.32 5.15 12.97
C LEU A 395 -27.22 6.57 12.45
N ALA A 396 -28.32 7.32 12.59
CA ALA A 396 -28.31 8.78 12.40
C ALA A 396 -28.62 9.49 13.73
N ILE A 397 -27.95 10.59 13.98
CA ILE A 397 -28.14 11.45 15.16
C ILE A 397 -28.38 12.86 14.63
N LEU A 398 -29.53 13.44 14.94
CA LEU A 398 -29.89 14.78 14.48
C LEU A 398 -29.27 15.87 15.37
N GLY A 399 -28.63 16.87 14.73
CA GLY A 399 -28.03 18.04 15.39
C GLY A 399 -29.03 19.14 15.75
N GLY A 400 -30.12 19.26 14.98
CA GLY A 400 -31.15 20.24 15.22
C GLY A 400 -32.03 19.97 16.45
N PRO A 401 -32.94 20.88 16.82
CA PRO A 401 -33.96 20.60 17.82
C PRO A 401 -34.81 19.42 17.38
N ALA A 402 -35.13 18.55 18.35
CA ALA A 402 -35.92 17.34 18.11
C ALA A 402 -37.40 17.64 17.72
#